data_187025fc99f99c10b7d616bce4c49abd
#
_entry.id   187025fc99f99c10b7d616bce4c49abd
#
_cell.length_a   1.000
_cell.length_b   1.000
_cell.length_c   1.000
_cell.angle_alpha   90.00
_cell.angle_beta   90.00
_cell.angle_gamma   90.00
#
_symmetry.space_group_name_H-M   'P 1'
#
loop_
_entity.id
_entity.type
_entity.pdbx_description
1 polymer ?
#
loop_
_entity_poly.entity_id
_entity_poly.type
_entity_poly.pdbx_seq_one_letter_code
_entity_poly.pdbx_strand_id
1 'polypeptide(L)'
;MYMKHKKQSFKIMNFNKNREMMVENQLRPNKISSLSLLDIFNTVSKEKFISEDNLNICYSDQDIAVLDNRGYLKNLHIAQILHFAEIKKHEKVLHIGGLTGYVSVLISKLCKEIYVTEKDDEIVDSINKNFKENTVNNGYAFKNNLNEGLSMKEPFDLIIIDCPQY
;
A
#
# COMPACT_ATOMS: atom_id res chain seq x y z
N MET A 1 -2.49 25.06 -43.51
CA MET A 1 -2.39 25.23 -42.04
C MET A 1 -2.00 23.91 -41.41
N TYR A 2 -0.69 23.69 -41.19
CA TYR A 2 -0.16 22.40 -40.71
C TYR A 2 -0.20 22.36 -39.20
N MET A 3 -1.06 21.51 -38.62
CA MET A 3 -1.00 21.19 -37.18
C MET A 3 0.20 20.26 -36.92
N LYS A 4 1.24 20.79 -36.29
CA LYS A 4 2.32 20.01 -35.71
C LYS A 4 1.80 19.29 -34.48
N HIS A 5 1.56 17.98 -34.58
CA HIS A 5 1.41 17.14 -33.40
C HIS A 5 2.74 17.12 -32.64
N LYS A 6 2.79 17.80 -31.50
CA LYS A 6 3.87 17.61 -30.52
C LYS A 6 3.78 16.17 -30.04
N LYS A 7 4.68 15.31 -30.52
CA LYS A 7 4.99 14.05 -29.83
C LYS A 7 5.54 14.43 -28.45
N GLN A 8 4.72 14.31 -27.40
CA GLN A 8 5.23 14.28 -26.02
C GLN A 8 6.11 13.03 -25.93
N SER A 9 7.42 13.25 -25.77
CA SER A 9 8.33 12.17 -25.43
C SER A 9 7.94 11.69 -24.04
N PHE A 10 7.27 10.54 -23.94
CA PHE A 10 7.07 9.85 -22.67
C PHE A 10 8.47 9.54 -22.09
N LYS A 11 8.86 10.30 -21.10
CA LYS A 11 10.06 10.01 -20.30
C LYS A 11 9.81 8.65 -19.68
N ILE A 12 10.57 7.64 -20.09
CA ILE A 12 10.47 6.30 -19.50
C ILE A 12 10.69 6.45 -18.00
N MET A 13 9.63 6.23 -17.21
CA MET A 13 9.71 6.34 -15.76
C MET A 13 10.49 5.13 -15.22
N ASN A 14 11.59 5.39 -14.54
CA ASN A 14 12.35 4.36 -13.85
C ASN A 14 11.82 4.21 -12.42
N PHE A 15 10.77 3.40 -12.25
CA PHE A 15 10.12 3.19 -10.96
C PHE A 15 11.06 2.62 -9.90
N ASN A 16 12.00 1.76 -10.27
CA ASN A 16 12.99 1.21 -9.34
C ASN A 16 13.84 2.34 -8.74
N LYS A 17 14.39 3.21 -9.58
CA LYS A 17 15.15 4.36 -9.12
C LYS A 17 14.32 5.34 -8.28
N ASN A 18 13.08 5.60 -8.68
CA ASN A 18 12.18 6.48 -7.93
C ASN A 18 11.87 5.91 -6.54
N ARG A 19 11.70 4.59 -6.45
CA ARG A 19 11.46 3.88 -5.19
C ARG A 19 12.68 3.92 -4.27
N GLU A 20 13.87 3.67 -4.79
CA GLU A 20 15.13 3.84 -4.06
C GLU A 20 15.28 5.27 -3.53
N MET A 21 15.04 6.27 -4.38
CA MET A 21 15.12 7.68 -3.98
C MET A 21 14.08 8.04 -2.91
N MET A 22 12.88 7.48 -2.97
CA MET A 22 11.85 7.66 -1.92
C MET A 22 12.34 7.10 -0.58
N VAL A 23 12.91 5.90 -0.57
CA VAL A 23 13.47 5.29 0.65
C VAL A 23 14.62 6.13 1.20
N GLU A 24 15.59 6.52 0.37
CA GLU A 24 16.78 7.24 0.82
C GLU A 24 16.50 8.70 1.21
N ASN A 25 15.59 9.40 0.50
CA ASN A 25 15.39 10.82 0.67
C ASN A 25 14.13 11.19 1.49
N GLN A 26 13.16 10.26 1.63
CA GLN A 26 11.94 10.51 2.39
C GLN A 26 11.88 9.67 3.68
N LEU A 27 12.21 8.36 3.64
CA LEU A 27 12.04 7.50 4.80
C LEU A 27 13.23 7.60 5.78
N ARG A 28 14.46 7.39 5.32
CA ARG A 28 15.66 7.42 6.19
C ARG A 28 15.84 8.74 6.94
N PRO A 29 15.74 9.92 6.29
CA PRO A 29 15.92 11.20 7.00
C PRO A 29 14.83 11.46 8.06
N ASN A 30 13.66 10.84 7.91
CA ASN A 30 12.54 10.93 8.84
C ASN A 30 12.53 9.82 9.90
N LYS A 31 13.71 9.27 10.23
CA LYS A 31 13.94 8.32 11.33
C LYS A 31 13.28 6.95 11.15
N ILE A 32 12.93 6.55 9.94
CA ILE A 32 12.59 5.16 9.67
C ILE A 32 13.90 4.37 9.65
N SER A 33 14.25 3.74 10.77
CA SER A 33 15.54 3.08 10.99
C SER A 33 15.50 1.55 10.81
N SER A 34 14.31 0.95 10.79
CA SER A 34 14.16 -0.50 10.60
C SER A 34 14.61 -0.91 9.19
N LEU A 35 15.73 -1.61 9.09
CA LEU A 35 16.28 -2.07 7.81
C LEU A 35 15.31 -3.00 7.08
N SER A 36 14.60 -3.88 7.80
CA SER A 36 13.60 -4.76 7.21
C SER A 36 12.43 -3.99 6.63
N LEU A 37 11.97 -2.93 7.30
CA LEU A 37 10.89 -2.08 6.79
C LEU A 37 11.32 -1.30 5.54
N LEU A 38 12.54 -0.72 5.56
CA LEU A 38 13.10 -0.02 4.39
C LEU A 38 13.25 -0.96 3.18
N ASP A 39 13.69 -2.21 3.41
CA ASP A 39 13.79 -3.22 2.36
C ASP A 39 12.42 -3.59 1.77
N ILE A 40 11.39 -3.72 2.61
CA ILE A 40 10.01 -3.95 2.17
C ILE A 40 9.53 -2.82 1.26
N PHE A 41 9.75 -1.54 1.64
CA PHE A 41 9.42 -0.40 0.79
C PHE A 41 10.23 -0.35 -0.52
N ASN A 42 11.46 -0.86 -0.51
CA ASN A 42 12.30 -0.95 -1.70
C ASN A 42 11.87 -2.07 -2.66
N THR A 43 11.26 -3.14 -2.16
CA THR A 43 10.93 -4.32 -2.96
C THR A 43 9.49 -4.34 -3.47
N VAL A 44 8.52 -3.76 -2.73
CA VAL A 44 7.12 -3.74 -3.13
C VAL A 44 6.84 -2.57 -4.08
N SER A 45 6.45 -2.89 -5.30
CA SER A 45 6.21 -1.93 -6.40
C SER A 45 4.84 -1.25 -6.28
N LYS A 46 4.77 -0.08 -5.61
CA LYS A 46 3.51 0.68 -5.41
C LYS A 46 2.80 1.02 -6.72
N GLU A 47 3.57 1.26 -7.81
CA GLU A 47 3.05 1.55 -9.15
C GLU A 47 2.12 0.46 -9.70
N LYS A 48 2.15 -0.75 -9.16
CA LYS A 48 1.26 -1.85 -9.57
C LYS A 48 -0.12 -1.80 -8.89
N PHE A 49 -0.30 -0.93 -7.91
CA PHE A 49 -1.51 -0.85 -7.09
C PHE A 49 -2.34 0.42 -7.35
N ILE A 50 -1.88 1.28 -8.23
CA ILE A 50 -2.52 2.56 -8.54
C ILE A 50 -2.82 2.67 -10.03
N SER A 51 -3.73 3.59 -10.40
CA SER A 51 -4.10 3.86 -11.78
C SER A 51 -2.95 4.50 -12.57
N GLU A 52 -2.99 4.39 -13.89
CA GLU A 52 -2.00 4.99 -14.80
C GLU A 52 -1.89 6.50 -14.62
N ASP A 53 -2.99 7.19 -14.32
CA ASP A 53 -3.02 8.65 -14.12
C ASP A 53 -2.17 9.10 -12.92
N ASN A 54 -1.97 8.23 -11.94
CA ASN A 54 -1.25 8.50 -10.71
C ASN A 54 0.21 7.99 -10.71
N LEU A 55 0.67 7.34 -11.78
CA LEU A 55 2.02 6.76 -11.83
C LEU A 55 3.13 7.79 -11.65
N ASN A 56 2.94 9.02 -12.15
CA ASN A 56 3.92 10.10 -12.05
C ASN A 56 4.14 10.61 -10.63
N ILE A 57 3.17 10.41 -9.73
CA ILE A 57 3.21 10.85 -8.32
C ILE A 57 3.40 9.69 -7.34
N CYS A 58 3.52 8.47 -7.83
CA CYS A 58 3.56 7.23 -7.03
C CYS A 58 4.55 7.27 -5.86
N TYR A 59 5.72 7.87 -6.07
CA TYR A 59 6.81 7.99 -5.10
C TYR A 59 7.08 9.42 -4.64
N SER A 60 6.19 10.37 -4.96
CA SER A 60 6.24 11.74 -4.44
C SER A 60 5.77 11.81 -2.98
N ASP A 61 6.08 12.91 -2.30
CA ASP A 61 5.68 13.15 -0.90
C ASP A 61 4.26 13.73 -0.81
N GLN A 62 3.28 12.98 -1.36
CA GLN A 62 1.86 13.36 -1.33
C GLN A 62 0.96 12.13 -1.27
N ASP A 63 -0.28 12.33 -0.82
CA ASP A 63 -1.32 11.32 -0.82
C ASP A 63 -1.81 11.06 -2.25
N ILE A 64 -2.32 9.85 -2.51
CA ILE A 64 -2.78 9.40 -3.82
C ILE A 64 -4.23 8.96 -3.73
N ALA A 65 -5.14 9.65 -4.41
CA ALA A 65 -6.51 9.21 -4.55
C ALA A 65 -6.57 7.88 -5.34
N VAL A 66 -7.33 6.91 -4.84
CA VAL A 66 -7.47 5.58 -5.45
C VAL A 66 -8.94 5.27 -5.74
N LEU A 67 -9.83 5.62 -4.82
CA LEU A 67 -11.28 5.55 -4.93
C LEU A 67 -11.85 6.96 -4.77
N ASP A 68 -13.14 7.16 -5.09
CA ASP A 68 -13.78 8.48 -5.15
C ASP A 68 -13.47 9.41 -3.98
N ASN A 69 -13.42 8.90 -2.77
CA ASN A 69 -13.14 9.68 -1.55
C ASN A 69 -12.13 9.02 -0.61
N ARG A 70 -11.35 8.07 -1.11
CA ARG A 70 -10.35 7.32 -0.34
C ARG A 70 -9.08 7.13 -1.14
N GLY A 71 -7.95 7.06 -0.46
CA GLY A 71 -6.67 6.88 -1.14
C GLY A 71 -5.56 6.43 -0.21
N TYR A 72 -4.38 6.26 -0.78
CA TYR A 72 -3.18 5.98 -0.01
C TYR A 72 -2.59 7.25 0.56
N LEU A 73 -2.23 7.20 1.82
CA LEU A 73 -1.33 8.17 2.43
C LEU A 73 0.02 8.19 1.67
N LYS A 74 0.73 9.29 1.78
CA LYS A 74 2.11 9.40 1.30
C LYS A 74 3.00 8.33 1.93
N ASN A 75 4.02 7.89 1.21
CA ASN A 75 4.86 6.77 1.62
C ASN A 75 5.49 6.95 3.01
N LEU A 76 5.85 8.19 3.37
CA LEU A 76 6.38 8.50 4.70
C LEU A 76 5.37 8.19 5.82
N HIS A 77 4.10 8.61 5.66
CA HIS A 77 3.09 8.35 6.70
C HIS A 77 2.78 6.87 6.83
N ILE A 78 2.68 6.13 5.71
CA ILE A 78 2.54 4.67 5.75
C ILE A 78 3.73 4.03 6.50
N ALA A 79 4.95 4.46 6.18
CA ALA A 79 6.16 3.95 6.83
C ALA A 79 6.18 4.26 8.33
N GLN A 80 5.73 5.44 8.75
CA GLN A 80 5.61 5.82 10.16
C GLN A 80 4.58 4.96 10.90
N ILE A 81 3.39 4.74 10.31
CA ILE A 81 2.38 3.83 10.89
C ILE A 81 2.98 2.45 11.13
N LEU A 82 3.60 1.85 10.11
CA LEU A 82 4.18 0.51 10.22
C LEU A 82 5.39 0.46 11.17
N HIS A 83 6.17 1.54 11.24
CA HIS A 83 7.32 1.64 12.14
C HIS A 83 6.87 1.69 13.60
N PHE A 84 5.88 2.53 13.93
CA PHE A 84 5.37 2.67 15.29
C PHE A 84 4.46 1.51 15.72
N ALA A 85 3.82 0.83 14.78
CA ALA A 85 3.04 -0.38 15.05
C ALA A 85 3.93 -1.56 15.52
N GLU A 86 5.23 -1.54 15.22
CA GLU A 86 6.21 -2.56 15.63
C GLU A 86 5.75 -4.01 15.41
N ILE A 87 5.11 -4.29 14.28
CA ILE A 87 4.51 -5.58 13.94
C ILE A 87 5.50 -6.73 14.12
N LYS A 88 5.10 -7.79 14.82
CA LYS A 88 5.93 -8.96 15.08
C LYS A 88 5.55 -10.14 14.17
N LYS A 89 6.53 -10.97 13.86
CA LYS A 89 6.38 -12.13 12.96
C LYS A 89 5.36 -13.18 13.42
N HIS A 90 4.99 -13.20 14.67
CA HIS A 90 4.00 -14.14 15.22
C HIS A 90 2.58 -13.54 15.27
N GLU A 91 2.41 -12.25 15.00
CA GLU A 91 1.16 -11.55 15.15
C GLU A 91 0.19 -11.80 14.01
N LYS A 92 -1.09 -11.75 14.36
CA LYS A 92 -2.25 -11.77 13.49
C LYS A 92 -2.83 -10.37 13.38
N VAL A 93 -2.79 -9.80 12.19
CA VAL A 93 -3.14 -8.41 11.93
C VAL A 93 -4.45 -8.30 11.18
N LEU A 94 -5.33 -7.39 11.60
CA LEU A 94 -6.48 -6.93 10.83
C LEU A 94 -6.17 -5.58 10.19
N HIS A 95 -6.34 -5.47 8.88
CA HIS A 95 -6.24 -4.22 8.13
C HIS A 95 -7.62 -3.85 7.58
N ILE A 96 -8.19 -2.76 8.08
CA ILE A 96 -9.51 -2.29 7.66
C ILE A 96 -9.33 -1.22 6.58
N GLY A 97 -9.98 -1.40 5.44
CA GLY A 97 -9.93 -0.48 4.33
C GLY A 97 -8.67 -0.62 3.47
N GLY A 98 -8.35 -1.86 3.05
CA GLY A 98 -7.11 -2.20 2.33
C GLY A 98 -6.93 -1.58 0.94
N LEU A 99 -7.94 -0.87 0.39
CA LEU A 99 -7.92 -0.32 -0.97
C LEU A 99 -7.55 -1.41 -2.00
N THR A 100 -6.57 -1.14 -2.85
CA THR A 100 -6.07 -2.13 -3.81
C THR A 100 -5.00 -3.07 -3.22
N GLY A 101 -4.70 -2.99 -1.90
CA GLY A 101 -3.87 -3.95 -1.17
C GLY A 101 -2.39 -3.60 -1.04
N TYR A 102 -1.92 -2.40 -1.44
CA TYR A 102 -0.51 -2.04 -1.31
C TYR A 102 -0.01 -2.15 0.13
N VAL A 103 -0.67 -1.45 1.07
CA VAL A 103 -0.28 -1.47 2.49
C VAL A 103 -0.45 -2.87 3.07
N SER A 104 -1.49 -3.59 2.66
CA SER A 104 -1.69 -4.99 3.06
C SER A 104 -0.53 -5.91 2.65
N VAL A 105 0.04 -5.72 1.45
CA VAL A 105 1.24 -6.45 1.01
C VAL A 105 2.45 -6.08 1.85
N LEU A 106 2.63 -4.81 2.22
CA LEU A 106 3.72 -4.41 3.15
C LEU A 106 3.56 -5.12 4.51
N ILE A 107 2.35 -5.09 5.09
CA ILE A 107 2.04 -5.73 6.37
C ILE A 107 2.26 -7.25 6.32
N SER A 108 1.87 -7.91 5.23
CA SER A 108 2.02 -9.37 5.07
C SER A 108 3.47 -9.85 5.23
N LYS A 109 4.42 -8.99 4.90
CA LYS A 109 5.86 -9.28 5.04
C LYS A 109 6.37 -9.09 6.47
N LEU A 110 5.57 -8.52 7.38
CA LEU A 110 5.93 -8.22 8.76
C LEU A 110 5.28 -9.16 9.78
N CYS A 111 4.11 -9.72 9.47
CA CYS A 111 3.28 -10.51 10.41
C CYS A 111 3.21 -12.00 10.07
N LYS A 112 2.53 -12.77 10.93
CA LYS A 112 2.21 -14.19 10.70
C LYS A 112 1.07 -14.32 9.70
N GLU A 113 -0.02 -13.59 9.92
CA GLU A 113 -1.24 -13.59 9.10
C GLU A 113 -1.81 -12.19 9.01
N ILE A 114 -2.29 -11.81 7.83
CA ILE A 114 -3.03 -10.57 7.63
C ILE A 114 -4.43 -10.85 7.10
N TYR A 115 -5.41 -10.23 7.73
CA TYR A 115 -6.81 -10.21 7.32
C TYR A 115 -7.16 -8.81 6.87
N VAL A 116 -7.74 -8.67 5.69
CA VAL A 116 -8.06 -7.37 5.10
C VAL A 116 -9.56 -7.29 4.87
N THR A 117 -10.18 -6.18 5.25
CA THR A 117 -11.59 -5.94 4.96
C THR A 117 -11.78 -4.78 4.00
N GLU A 118 -12.71 -4.96 3.06
CA GLU A 118 -13.21 -3.94 2.15
C GLU A 118 -14.71 -4.09 1.94
N LYS A 119 -15.38 -2.96 1.61
CA LYS A 119 -16.84 -2.94 1.47
C LYS A 119 -17.35 -3.49 0.13
N ASP A 120 -16.53 -3.45 -0.92
CA ASP A 120 -16.90 -3.78 -2.29
C ASP A 120 -16.20 -5.05 -2.77
N ASP A 121 -16.94 -5.95 -3.43
CA ASP A 121 -16.41 -7.22 -3.94
C ASP A 121 -15.29 -7.00 -4.97
N GLU A 122 -15.43 -6.00 -5.87
CA GLU A 122 -14.43 -5.68 -6.88
C GLU A 122 -13.08 -5.28 -6.25
N ILE A 123 -13.13 -4.58 -5.12
CA ILE A 123 -11.92 -4.20 -4.38
C ILE A 123 -11.30 -5.42 -3.69
N VAL A 124 -12.12 -6.28 -3.08
CA VAL A 124 -11.66 -7.55 -2.50
C VAL A 124 -10.98 -8.41 -3.56
N ASP A 125 -11.56 -8.51 -4.75
CA ASP A 125 -10.96 -9.24 -5.88
C ASP A 125 -9.63 -8.63 -6.32
N SER A 126 -9.55 -7.29 -6.34
CA SER A 126 -8.31 -6.58 -6.64
C SER A 126 -7.21 -6.88 -5.61
N ILE A 127 -7.55 -6.90 -4.30
CA ILE A 127 -6.62 -7.27 -3.23
C ILE A 127 -6.12 -8.71 -3.44
N ASN A 128 -7.03 -9.66 -3.68
CA ASN A 128 -6.68 -11.06 -3.88
C ASN A 128 -5.77 -11.26 -5.12
N LYS A 129 -6.04 -10.53 -6.21
CA LYS A 129 -5.17 -10.52 -7.39
C LYS A 129 -3.78 -10.00 -7.02
N ASN A 130 -3.69 -8.86 -6.33
CA ASN A 130 -2.43 -8.26 -5.93
C ASN A 130 -1.66 -9.12 -4.91
N PHE A 131 -2.34 -9.81 -4.01
CA PHE A 131 -1.73 -10.81 -3.12
C PHE A 131 -1.05 -11.93 -3.93
N LYS A 132 -1.74 -12.47 -4.92
CA LYS A 132 -1.20 -13.51 -5.81
C LYS A 132 0.03 -13.00 -6.58
N GLU A 133 -0.04 -11.82 -7.17
CA GLU A 133 1.05 -11.20 -7.93
C GLU A 133 2.29 -10.89 -7.09
N ASN A 134 2.10 -10.61 -5.80
CA ASN A 134 3.19 -10.32 -4.85
C ASN A 134 3.57 -11.53 -3.97
N THR A 135 3.10 -12.74 -4.31
CA THR A 135 3.40 -13.99 -3.62
C THR A 135 3.07 -13.94 -2.12
N VAL A 136 1.94 -13.29 -1.77
CA VAL A 136 1.43 -13.26 -0.41
C VAL A 136 0.66 -14.54 -0.14
N ASN A 137 1.20 -15.40 0.74
CA ASN A 137 0.62 -16.70 1.08
C ASN A 137 -0.07 -16.71 2.46
N ASN A 138 0.06 -15.62 3.21
CA ASN A 138 -0.46 -15.43 4.56
C ASN A 138 -1.52 -14.32 4.65
N GLY A 139 -2.06 -13.88 3.52
CA GLY A 139 -3.05 -12.80 3.42
C GLY A 139 -4.43 -13.30 2.99
N TYR A 140 -5.48 -12.75 3.59
CA TYR A 140 -6.87 -13.10 3.34
C TYR A 140 -7.72 -11.84 3.24
N ALA A 141 -8.42 -11.64 2.13
CA ALA A 141 -9.30 -10.49 1.93
C ALA A 141 -10.78 -10.89 2.06
N PHE A 142 -11.57 -10.05 2.73
CA PHE A 142 -12.98 -10.28 3.01
C PHE A 142 -13.81 -9.04 2.71
N LYS A 143 -15.00 -9.25 2.16
CA LYS A 143 -16.02 -8.22 2.12
C LYS A 143 -16.60 -8.02 3.52
N ASN A 144 -16.53 -6.79 4.04
CA ASN A 144 -17.17 -6.39 5.28
C ASN A 144 -17.35 -4.88 5.34
N ASN A 145 -18.24 -4.42 6.21
CA ASN A 145 -18.40 -2.99 6.50
C ASN A 145 -17.14 -2.47 7.20
N LEU A 146 -16.63 -1.32 6.75
CA LEU A 146 -15.40 -0.73 7.32
C LEU A 146 -15.57 -0.23 8.77
N ASN A 147 -16.79 -0.09 9.25
CA ASN A 147 -17.09 0.25 10.65
C ASN A 147 -17.13 -0.97 11.58
N GLU A 148 -16.95 -2.16 11.02
CA GLU A 148 -17.02 -3.42 11.74
C GLU A 148 -15.67 -4.13 11.68
N GLY A 149 -15.31 -4.81 12.75
CA GLY A 149 -14.17 -5.74 12.74
C GLY A 149 -14.48 -6.99 11.94
N LEU A 150 -13.64 -7.99 12.02
CA LEU A 150 -13.83 -9.30 11.40
C LEU A 150 -13.99 -10.37 12.51
N SER A 151 -15.12 -10.35 13.22
CA SER A 151 -15.37 -11.15 14.43
C SER A 151 -15.18 -12.66 14.22
N MET A 152 -15.51 -13.17 13.01
CA MET A 152 -15.32 -14.59 12.67
C MET A 152 -13.84 -15.04 12.66
N LYS A 153 -12.91 -14.08 12.73
CA LYS A 153 -11.45 -14.33 12.68
C LYS A 153 -10.71 -13.83 13.92
N GLU A 154 -11.40 -13.29 14.90
CA GLU A 154 -10.79 -12.86 16.16
C GLU A 154 -10.16 -14.04 16.95
N PRO A 155 -9.21 -13.77 17.87
CA PRO A 155 -8.67 -12.46 18.19
C PRO A 155 -7.60 -11.98 17.19
N PHE A 156 -7.38 -10.65 17.13
CA PHE A 156 -6.28 -10.01 16.43
C PHE A 156 -5.32 -9.38 17.44
N ASP A 157 -4.02 -9.46 17.15
CA ASP A 157 -2.99 -8.83 17.97
C ASP A 157 -2.88 -7.33 17.68
N LEU A 158 -3.17 -6.94 16.42
CA LEU A 158 -3.11 -5.57 15.96
C LEU A 158 -4.22 -5.28 14.93
N ILE A 159 -4.78 -4.06 14.97
CA ILE A 159 -5.71 -3.53 13.97
C ILE A 159 -5.09 -2.28 13.37
N ILE A 160 -5.01 -2.21 12.04
CA ILE A 160 -4.53 -1.05 11.29
C ILE A 160 -5.67 -0.49 10.44
N ILE A 161 -5.85 0.84 10.50
CA ILE A 161 -6.79 1.59 9.68
C ILE A 161 -6.03 2.78 9.12
N ASP A 162 -5.72 2.76 7.82
CA ASP A 162 -4.85 3.75 7.18
C ASP A 162 -5.48 4.42 5.94
N CYS A 163 -6.77 4.20 5.72
CA CYS A 163 -7.46 4.75 4.56
C CYS A 163 -8.13 6.12 4.91
N PRO A 164 -7.46 7.25 4.63
CA PRO A 164 -8.06 8.55 4.85
C PRO A 164 -9.30 8.72 3.96
N GLN A 165 -10.32 9.39 4.49
CA GLN A 165 -11.45 9.91 3.72
C GLN A 165 -11.16 11.39 3.40
N TYR A 166 -11.33 11.75 2.13
CA TYR A 166 -11.18 13.10 1.63
C TYR A 166 -12.54 13.78 1.45
#